data_8a67cad8b2564453e9ba689327b44969
#
_entry.id   8a67cad8b2564453e9ba689327b44969
#
_cell.length_a   1.000
_cell.length_b   1.000
_cell.length_c   1.000
_cell.angle_alpha   90.00
_cell.angle_beta   90.00
_cell.angle_gamma   90.00
#
_symmetry.space_group_name_H-M   'P 1'
#
loop_
_entity.id
_entity.type
_entity.pdbx_description
1 polymer ?
#
loop_
_entity_poly.entity_id
_entity_poly.type
_entity_poly.pdbx_seq_one_letter_code
_entity_poly.pdbx_strand_id
1 'polypeptide(L)'
;MTILTRITSMSYAAPIEVPVVASFARMTARPALVLRVEDGDGAFGWGEIWCNFPSGGAAHRQRLLTETIGPWIVGRDGGDPQRLWEQARAAFRVMAIQTGEPGPIAQVLAGLDCALWDLRARREGRSLAALIGEAGPRPIPAYASGINPAGAAETVERARAGGFRAFKLKTGFEGDLDRLTRVRSDMRSGELLMIDYNQALDVPAAAAALPLLAEFDLTWIEEPIPADHSVADFAGLARGAPAPLAGGENVVGFAAFDALVEAGALDIVQPDLGKWGGISGCSRVARRAMQQGARYCPHWLGGGIGLLASAHLLAGLGGDGMLEVDVNPNPLRDGLMPRLVPEAGGIVSLPQGDGLGVEPDIAGCASWLVARTEVTSPAR
;
A
#
# COMPACT_ATOMS: atom_id res chain seq x y z
N MET A 1 24.84 14.32 11.76
CA MET A 1 24.26 14.33 10.40
C MET A 1 24.29 12.89 9.89
N THR A 2 23.18 12.40 9.37
CA THR A 2 23.02 11.03 8.84
C THR A 2 23.31 11.05 7.33
N ILE A 3 24.59 11.17 6.97
CA ILE A 3 24.97 11.27 5.55
C ILE A 3 24.81 9.90 4.89
N LEU A 4 23.96 9.84 3.87
CA LEU A 4 23.71 8.62 3.11
C LEU A 4 24.88 8.31 2.20
N THR A 5 25.41 7.09 2.28
CA THR A 5 26.62 6.66 1.54
C THR A 5 26.33 5.61 0.48
N ARG A 6 25.25 4.83 0.66
CA ARG A 6 24.93 3.71 -0.24
C ARG A 6 23.43 3.47 -0.34
N ILE A 7 22.98 3.12 -1.54
CA ILE A 7 21.65 2.57 -1.80
C ILE A 7 21.86 1.27 -2.59
N THR A 8 21.41 0.15 -2.03
CA THR A 8 21.35 -1.14 -2.73
C THR A 8 19.91 -1.43 -3.11
N SER A 9 19.65 -1.82 -4.35
CA SER A 9 18.32 -2.27 -4.78
C SER A 9 18.37 -3.68 -5.35
N MET A 10 17.32 -4.45 -5.09
CA MET A 10 17.18 -5.84 -5.50
C MET A 10 15.77 -6.03 -6.08
N SER A 11 15.69 -6.39 -7.35
CA SER A 11 14.42 -6.74 -8.00
C SER A 11 14.24 -8.25 -8.01
N TYR A 12 13.03 -8.68 -7.65
CA TYR A 12 12.62 -10.08 -7.58
C TYR A 12 11.40 -10.33 -8.47
N ALA A 13 11.26 -11.58 -8.95
CA ALA A 13 10.07 -12.05 -9.64
C ALA A 13 9.80 -13.52 -9.25
N ALA A 14 8.79 -13.76 -8.42
CA ALA A 14 8.38 -15.09 -8.01
C ALA A 14 7.17 -15.55 -8.83
N PRO A 15 7.25 -16.67 -9.57
CA PRO A 15 6.12 -17.20 -10.31
C PRO A 15 5.00 -17.66 -9.34
N ILE A 16 3.76 -17.56 -9.80
CA ILE A 16 2.58 -18.04 -9.07
C ILE A 16 1.75 -18.96 -9.97
N GLU A 17 1.23 -20.05 -9.39
CA GLU A 17 0.40 -21.02 -10.13
C GLU A 17 -0.98 -20.44 -10.45
N VAL A 18 -1.57 -19.73 -9.50
CA VAL A 18 -2.88 -19.08 -9.68
C VAL A 18 -2.67 -17.60 -9.94
N PRO A 19 -2.95 -17.12 -11.17
CA PRO A 19 -2.80 -15.70 -11.49
C PRO A 19 -3.69 -14.80 -10.64
N VAL A 20 -3.18 -13.63 -10.27
CA VAL A 20 -4.00 -12.56 -9.71
C VAL A 20 -4.63 -11.78 -10.86
N VAL A 21 -5.93 -11.56 -10.77
CA VAL A 21 -6.73 -10.89 -11.79
C VAL A 21 -7.29 -9.59 -11.24
N ALA A 22 -7.05 -8.49 -11.95
CA ALA A 22 -7.68 -7.20 -11.76
C ALA A 22 -8.49 -6.86 -13.02
N SER A 23 -9.35 -5.84 -12.96
CA SER A 23 -10.15 -5.39 -14.10
C SER A 23 -9.32 -5.06 -15.36
N PHE A 24 -8.07 -4.63 -15.18
CA PHE A 24 -7.19 -4.12 -16.24
C PHE A 24 -5.96 -4.99 -16.54
N ALA A 25 -5.66 -6.02 -15.70
CA ALA A 25 -4.44 -6.80 -15.86
C ALA A 25 -4.51 -8.19 -15.22
N ARG A 26 -3.65 -9.09 -15.71
CA ARG A 26 -3.42 -10.44 -15.15
C ARG A 26 -1.94 -10.60 -14.78
N MET A 27 -1.68 -10.95 -13.54
CA MET A 27 -0.34 -11.12 -12.99
C MET A 27 -0.04 -12.62 -12.83
N THR A 28 1.00 -13.11 -13.49
CA THR A 28 1.46 -14.52 -13.45
C THR A 28 2.72 -14.73 -12.59
N ALA A 29 3.31 -13.64 -12.13
CA ALA A 29 4.42 -13.63 -11.17
C ALA A 29 4.25 -12.46 -10.22
N ARG A 30 4.71 -12.59 -8.98
CA ARG A 30 4.78 -11.48 -8.02
C ARG A 30 6.12 -10.80 -8.17
N PRO A 31 6.17 -9.50 -8.52
CA PRO A 31 7.40 -8.72 -8.44
C PRO A 31 7.57 -8.14 -7.05
N ALA A 32 8.82 -7.84 -6.68
CA ALA A 32 9.16 -6.93 -5.59
C ALA A 32 10.44 -6.17 -5.94
N LEU A 33 10.49 -4.88 -5.64
CA LEU A 33 11.69 -4.07 -5.76
C LEU A 33 12.06 -3.55 -4.38
N VAL A 34 12.94 -4.29 -3.72
CA VAL A 34 13.45 -4.01 -2.38
C VAL A 34 14.63 -3.07 -2.48
N LEU A 35 14.73 -2.14 -1.55
CA LEU A 35 15.90 -1.29 -1.41
C LEU A 35 16.37 -1.20 0.04
N ARG A 36 17.69 -1.01 0.20
CA ARG A 36 18.37 -0.75 1.46
C ARG A 36 19.16 0.54 1.33
N VAL A 37 18.93 1.49 2.22
CA VAL A 37 19.74 2.69 2.35
C VAL A 37 20.72 2.53 3.50
N GLU A 38 21.95 3.06 3.35
CA GLU A 38 22.98 3.02 4.40
C GLU A 38 23.59 4.40 4.57
N ASP A 39 23.92 4.74 5.81
CA ASP A 39 24.67 5.95 6.15
C ASP A 39 26.17 5.71 6.39
N GLY A 40 26.90 6.79 6.66
CA GLY A 40 28.36 6.73 6.88
C GLY A 40 28.78 6.02 8.16
N ASP A 41 27.88 5.81 9.11
CA ASP A 41 28.14 5.07 10.36
C ASP A 41 27.80 3.57 10.22
N GLY A 42 27.28 3.14 9.06
CA GLY A 42 26.87 1.77 8.78
C GLY A 42 25.46 1.42 9.26
N ALA A 43 24.69 2.39 9.78
CA ALA A 43 23.28 2.18 10.04
C ALA A 43 22.51 2.11 8.72
N PHE A 44 21.40 1.37 8.72
CA PHE A 44 20.64 1.10 7.49
C PHE A 44 19.14 1.03 7.73
N GLY A 45 18.40 1.14 6.63
CA GLY A 45 16.96 0.95 6.63
C GLY A 45 16.46 0.31 5.33
N TRP A 46 15.33 -0.38 5.43
CA TRP A 46 14.71 -1.12 4.34
C TRP A 46 13.45 -0.43 3.83
N GLY A 47 13.24 -0.51 2.51
CA GLY A 47 12.03 -0.03 1.84
C GLY A 47 11.66 -0.90 0.66
N GLU A 48 10.49 -0.66 0.12
CA GLU A 48 9.98 -1.35 -1.06
C GLU A 48 9.38 -0.34 -2.03
N ILE A 49 9.78 -0.41 -3.30
CA ILE A 49 9.23 0.41 -4.37
C ILE A 49 8.11 -0.37 -5.04
N TRP A 50 6.91 0.19 -5.11
CA TRP A 50 5.81 -0.44 -5.82
C TRP A 50 6.14 -0.66 -7.30
N CYS A 51 5.94 -1.88 -7.80
CA CYS A 51 6.37 -2.24 -9.14
C CYS A 51 5.49 -3.29 -9.84
N ASN A 52 4.26 -3.51 -9.36
CA ASN A 52 3.38 -4.56 -9.86
C ASN A 52 3.05 -4.43 -11.36
N PHE A 53 2.90 -3.21 -11.85
CA PHE A 53 2.51 -2.93 -13.23
C PHE A 53 3.34 -1.79 -13.84
N PRO A 54 3.56 -1.81 -15.17
CA PRO A 54 3.41 -2.93 -16.10
C PRO A 54 4.40 -4.06 -15.79
N SER A 55 4.39 -5.18 -16.54
CA SER A 55 5.28 -6.34 -16.30
C SER A 55 6.78 -6.02 -16.31
N GLY A 56 7.23 -4.96 -16.99
CA GLY A 56 8.61 -4.42 -16.91
C GLY A 56 8.84 -3.40 -15.79
N GLY A 57 7.86 -3.19 -14.92
CA GLY A 57 7.83 -2.08 -13.98
C GLY A 57 8.98 -2.07 -12.98
N ALA A 58 9.39 -3.22 -12.46
CA ALA A 58 10.50 -3.33 -11.51
C ALA A 58 11.83 -2.87 -12.13
N ALA A 59 12.16 -3.35 -13.32
CA ALA A 59 13.39 -2.97 -14.02
C ALA A 59 13.43 -1.47 -14.36
N HIS A 60 12.28 -0.89 -14.75
CA HIS A 60 12.18 0.53 -15.03
C HIS A 60 12.45 1.39 -13.79
N ARG A 61 11.79 1.09 -12.67
CA ARG A 61 11.96 1.84 -11.42
C ARG A 61 13.35 1.63 -10.82
N GLN A 62 13.92 0.44 -10.98
CA GLN A 62 15.30 0.18 -10.56
C GLN A 62 16.29 1.05 -11.33
N ARG A 63 16.12 1.23 -12.65
CA ARG A 63 16.96 2.14 -13.45
C ARG A 63 16.75 3.61 -13.05
N LEU A 64 15.51 4.06 -12.85
CA LEU A 64 15.24 5.41 -12.33
C LEU A 64 15.95 5.65 -10.99
N LEU A 65 15.91 4.67 -10.09
CA LEU A 65 16.63 4.74 -8.82
C LEU A 65 18.14 4.81 -9.04
N THR A 66 18.70 3.92 -9.87
CA THR A 66 20.14 3.75 -9.98
C THR A 66 20.80 4.87 -10.78
N GLU A 67 20.16 5.32 -11.86
CA GLU A 67 20.79 6.24 -12.83
C GLU A 67 20.41 7.70 -12.59
N THR A 68 19.27 7.96 -11.92
CA THR A 68 18.74 9.31 -11.81
C THR A 68 18.55 9.78 -10.38
N ILE A 69 17.77 9.05 -9.58
CA ILE A 69 17.36 9.51 -8.25
C ILE A 69 18.43 9.20 -7.20
N GLY A 70 18.97 7.99 -7.20
CA GLY A 70 19.97 7.54 -6.23
C GLY A 70 21.23 8.43 -6.19
N PRO A 71 21.83 8.80 -7.34
CA PRO A 71 22.98 9.74 -7.37
C PRO A 71 22.67 11.10 -6.73
N TRP A 72 21.42 11.55 -6.80
CA TRP A 72 20.98 12.78 -6.12
C TRP A 72 20.79 12.58 -4.61
N ILE A 73 20.34 11.41 -4.16
CA ILE A 73 20.10 11.08 -2.74
C ILE A 73 21.41 10.86 -1.98
N VAL A 74 22.35 10.10 -2.56
CA VAL A 74 23.63 9.76 -1.90
C VAL A 74 24.43 11.03 -1.66
N GLY A 75 25.04 11.14 -0.47
CA GLY A 75 25.77 12.32 0.00
C GLY A 75 24.88 13.35 0.73
N ARG A 76 23.56 13.17 0.75
CA ARG A 76 22.65 14.04 1.49
C ARG A 76 22.41 13.54 2.92
N ASP A 77 21.93 14.43 3.76
CA ASP A 77 21.51 14.11 5.13
C ASP A 77 20.13 13.45 5.12
N GLY A 78 20.08 12.18 5.50
CA GLY A 78 18.85 11.39 5.64
C GLY A 78 18.23 11.40 7.04
N GLY A 79 18.78 12.19 7.97
CA GLY A 79 18.33 12.23 9.37
C GLY A 79 16.91 12.77 9.57
N ASP A 80 16.39 13.52 8.59
CA ASP A 80 14.98 13.93 8.52
C ASP A 80 14.36 13.40 7.22
N PRO A 81 13.73 12.22 7.25
CA PRO A 81 13.11 11.60 6.08
C PRO A 81 12.11 12.49 5.37
N GLN A 82 11.21 13.13 6.13
CA GLN A 82 10.18 13.99 5.55
C GLN A 82 10.78 15.16 4.77
N ARG A 83 11.77 15.84 5.35
CA ARG A 83 12.46 16.95 4.69
C ARG A 83 13.16 16.50 3.42
N LEU A 84 13.87 15.37 3.46
CA LEU A 84 14.57 14.86 2.29
C LEU A 84 13.59 14.44 1.19
N TRP A 85 12.48 13.80 1.54
CA TRP A 85 11.41 13.44 0.60
C TRP A 85 10.78 14.68 -0.06
N GLU A 86 10.49 15.74 0.71
CA GLU A 86 9.96 17.00 0.15
C GLU A 86 10.96 17.66 -0.81
N GLN A 87 12.24 17.68 -0.47
CA GLN A 87 13.31 18.18 -1.34
C GLN A 87 13.43 17.36 -2.62
N ALA A 88 13.38 16.03 -2.53
CA ALA A 88 13.44 15.14 -3.69
C ALA A 88 12.23 15.33 -4.61
N ARG A 89 11.01 15.41 -4.06
CA ARG A 89 9.81 15.71 -4.84
C ARG A 89 9.94 17.04 -5.60
N ALA A 90 10.46 18.07 -4.96
CA ALA A 90 10.69 19.36 -5.60
C ALA A 90 11.73 19.25 -6.72
N ALA A 91 12.84 18.57 -6.48
CA ALA A 91 13.94 18.41 -7.43
C ALA A 91 13.51 17.65 -8.70
N PHE A 92 12.71 16.57 -8.55
CA PHE A 92 12.31 15.73 -9.68
C PHE A 92 10.95 16.13 -10.30
N ARG A 93 10.26 17.15 -9.78
CA ARG A 93 8.93 17.56 -10.25
C ARG A 93 8.90 17.90 -11.75
N VAL A 94 9.84 18.72 -12.21
CA VAL A 94 9.86 19.16 -13.63
C VAL A 94 10.21 18.00 -14.54
N MET A 95 11.14 17.13 -14.12
CA MET A 95 11.49 15.91 -14.86
C MET A 95 10.25 15.01 -15.01
N ALA A 96 9.54 14.74 -13.93
CA ALA A 96 8.32 13.92 -13.95
C ALA A 96 7.27 14.42 -14.94
N ILE A 97 7.11 15.75 -15.04
CA ILE A 97 6.20 16.38 -16.01
C ILE A 97 6.72 16.23 -17.44
N GLN A 98 8.00 16.51 -17.66
CA GLN A 98 8.61 16.51 -19.01
C GLN A 98 8.66 15.11 -19.62
N THR A 99 8.85 14.09 -18.79
CA THR A 99 8.93 12.68 -19.25
C THR A 99 7.58 11.97 -19.28
N GLY A 100 6.53 12.58 -18.71
CA GLY A 100 5.23 11.92 -18.52
C GLY A 100 5.27 10.78 -17.50
N GLU A 101 6.23 10.79 -16.57
CA GLU A 101 6.46 9.72 -15.58
C GLU A 101 6.22 10.12 -14.11
N PRO A 102 5.14 10.86 -13.78
CA PRO A 102 4.91 11.25 -12.38
C PRO A 102 4.73 10.05 -11.46
N GLY A 103 4.09 8.97 -11.91
CA GLY A 103 3.87 7.73 -11.14
C GLY A 103 5.18 7.00 -10.81
N PRO A 104 5.97 6.56 -11.80
CA PRO A 104 7.23 5.85 -11.56
C PRO A 104 8.21 6.61 -10.68
N ILE A 105 8.36 7.92 -10.89
CA ILE A 105 9.23 8.77 -10.06
C ILE A 105 8.69 8.85 -8.62
N ALA A 106 7.38 9.06 -8.44
CA ALA A 106 6.77 9.09 -7.12
C ALA A 106 6.94 7.76 -6.36
N GLN A 107 6.84 6.63 -7.04
CA GLN A 107 7.02 5.29 -6.47
C GLN A 107 8.45 5.06 -5.98
N VAL A 108 9.45 5.49 -6.75
CA VAL A 108 10.86 5.41 -6.31
C VAL A 108 11.10 6.29 -5.08
N LEU A 109 10.59 7.52 -5.08
CA LEU A 109 10.70 8.42 -3.93
C LEU A 109 9.97 7.90 -2.70
N ALA A 110 8.83 7.23 -2.89
CA ALA A 110 8.04 6.63 -1.82
C ALA A 110 8.78 5.46 -1.15
N GLY A 111 9.36 4.55 -1.93
CA GLY A 111 10.17 3.45 -1.39
C GLY A 111 11.43 3.94 -0.66
N LEU A 112 12.09 4.99 -1.17
CA LEU A 112 13.22 5.64 -0.50
C LEU A 112 12.81 6.26 0.83
N ASP A 113 11.68 6.96 0.88
CA ASP A 113 11.13 7.54 2.11
C ASP A 113 10.88 6.46 3.18
N CYS A 114 10.27 5.34 2.80
CA CYS A 114 10.06 4.22 3.72
C CYS A 114 11.38 3.69 4.29
N ALA A 115 12.42 3.54 3.46
CA ALA A 115 13.73 3.10 3.93
C ALA A 115 14.41 4.11 4.86
N LEU A 116 14.24 5.39 4.60
CA LEU A 116 14.77 6.46 5.46
C LEU A 116 14.09 6.49 6.83
N TRP A 117 12.79 6.26 6.88
CA TRP A 117 12.06 6.16 8.14
C TRP A 117 12.47 4.92 8.95
N ASP A 118 12.71 3.77 8.29
CA ASP A 118 13.25 2.57 8.97
C ASP A 118 14.67 2.82 9.49
N LEU A 119 15.55 3.45 8.69
CA LEU A 119 16.89 3.87 9.11
C LEU A 119 16.83 4.76 10.36
N ARG A 120 15.98 5.78 10.34
CA ARG A 120 15.82 6.69 11.46
C ARG A 120 15.33 5.97 12.72
N ALA A 121 14.33 5.11 12.58
CA ALA A 121 13.78 4.36 13.70
C ALA A 121 14.83 3.42 14.32
N ARG A 122 15.62 2.73 13.50
CA ARG A 122 16.76 1.91 13.95
C ARG A 122 17.83 2.75 14.68
N ARG A 123 18.17 3.92 14.16
CA ARG A 123 19.14 4.82 14.83
C ARG A 123 18.66 5.34 16.17
N GLU A 124 17.34 5.52 16.33
CA GLU A 124 16.73 5.96 17.58
C GLU A 124 16.42 4.81 18.55
N GLY A 125 16.70 3.54 18.18
CA GLY A 125 16.38 2.36 19.00
C GLY A 125 14.88 2.23 19.26
N ARG A 126 14.05 2.56 18.27
CA ARG A 126 12.59 2.56 18.38
C ARG A 126 11.95 1.77 17.23
N SER A 127 10.81 1.14 17.50
CA SER A 127 10.01 0.62 16.39
C SER A 127 9.49 1.77 15.52
N LEU A 128 9.29 1.50 14.23
CA LEU A 128 8.77 2.51 13.29
C LEU A 128 7.41 3.07 13.75
N ALA A 129 6.51 2.22 14.26
CA ALA A 129 5.22 2.67 14.79
C ALA A 129 5.37 3.59 15.99
N ALA A 130 6.32 3.30 16.90
CA ALA A 130 6.59 4.16 18.04
C ALA A 130 7.26 5.49 17.64
N LEU A 131 7.99 5.52 16.53
CA LEU A 131 8.55 6.77 16.00
C LEU A 131 7.48 7.65 15.35
N ILE A 132 6.49 7.05 14.66
CA ILE A 132 5.39 7.77 13.99
C ILE A 132 4.37 8.32 15.00
N GLY A 133 4.06 7.56 16.04
CA GLY A 133 3.03 7.88 17.02
C GLY A 133 3.55 7.98 18.46
N GLU A 134 3.14 9.01 19.18
CA GLU A 134 3.58 9.24 20.56
C GLU A 134 3.03 8.19 21.56
N ALA A 135 1.86 7.60 21.26
CA ALA A 135 1.16 6.66 22.15
C ALA A 135 1.66 5.21 22.05
N GLY A 136 2.66 4.95 21.19
CA GLY A 136 3.13 3.59 20.88
C GLY A 136 2.19 2.81 19.96
N PRO A 137 2.59 1.59 19.53
CA PRO A 137 1.82 0.78 18.59
C PRO A 137 0.49 0.32 19.19
N ARG A 138 -0.56 0.38 18.39
CA ARG A 138 -1.91 -0.08 18.74
C ARG A 138 -2.22 -1.41 18.05
N PRO A 139 -3.21 -2.18 18.54
CA PRO A 139 -3.74 -3.34 17.83
C PRO A 139 -4.17 -2.95 16.41
N ILE A 140 -3.90 -3.79 15.44
CA ILE A 140 -4.15 -3.52 14.02
C ILE A 140 -5.24 -4.49 13.52
N PRO A 141 -6.50 -4.05 13.41
CA PRO A 141 -7.50 -4.83 12.70
C PRO A 141 -7.06 -5.04 11.24
N ALA A 142 -7.23 -6.25 10.71
CA ALA A 142 -6.86 -6.57 9.34
C ALA A 142 -8.04 -7.18 8.58
N TYR A 143 -8.07 -6.94 7.26
CA TYR A 143 -9.02 -7.56 6.37
C TYR A 143 -8.32 -8.35 5.27
N ALA A 144 -8.96 -9.48 4.89
CA ALA A 144 -8.54 -10.28 3.76
C ALA A 144 -8.94 -9.59 2.46
N SER A 145 -7.96 -9.30 1.61
CA SER A 145 -8.14 -8.61 0.34
C SER A 145 -7.74 -9.47 -0.86
N GLY A 146 -8.04 -8.99 -2.06
CA GLY A 146 -7.70 -9.66 -3.30
C GLY A 146 -8.54 -10.90 -3.58
N ILE A 147 -9.71 -11.03 -2.95
CA ILE A 147 -10.59 -12.19 -3.14
C ILE A 147 -11.19 -12.13 -4.55
N ASN A 148 -10.68 -12.97 -5.44
CA ASN A 148 -11.10 -13.04 -6.83
C ASN A 148 -12.55 -13.55 -6.95
N PRO A 149 -13.28 -13.18 -8.03
CA PRO A 149 -14.65 -13.68 -8.26
C PRO A 149 -14.76 -15.20 -8.29
N ALA A 150 -13.81 -15.87 -8.96
CA ALA A 150 -13.75 -17.33 -9.00
C ALA A 150 -13.30 -17.87 -7.64
N GLY A 151 -14.10 -18.75 -7.03
CA GLY A 151 -13.80 -19.35 -5.72
C GLY A 151 -13.85 -18.35 -4.55
N ALA A 152 -14.69 -17.31 -4.64
CA ALA A 152 -14.80 -16.28 -3.61
C ALA A 152 -15.20 -16.87 -2.25
N ALA A 153 -16.23 -17.72 -2.20
CA ALA A 153 -16.71 -18.33 -0.96
C ALA A 153 -15.64 -19.21 -0.30
N GLU A 154 -14.95 -20.04 -1.07
CA GLU A 154 -13.86 -20.89 -0.60
C GLU A 154 -12.67 -20.06 -0.09
N THR A 155 -12.40 -18.93 -0.73
CA THR A 155 -11.32 -18.02 -0.31
C THR A 155 -11.70 -17.29 0.98
N VAL A 156 -12.96 -16.87 1.13
CA VAL A 156 -13.47 -16.31 2.39
C VAL A 156 -13.35 -17.32 3.52
N GLU A 157 -13.77 -18.58 3.30
CA GLU A 157 -13.67 -19.62 4.35
C GLU A 157 -12.21 -19.89 4.73
N ARG A 158 -11.31 -19.98 3.77
CA ARG A 158 -9.87 -20.13 4.02
C ARG A 158 -9.28 -18.94 4.79
N ALA A 159 -9.64 -17.72 4.43
CA ALA A 159 -9.21 -16.50 5.13
C ALA A 159 -9.79 -16.45 6.56
N ARG A 160 -11.06 -16.85 6.74
CA ARG A 160 -11.72 -16.98 8.04
C ARG A 160 -11.00 -17.97 8.95
N ALA A 161 -10.64 -19.14 8.41
CA ALA A 161 -9.83 -20.14 9.12
C ALA A 161 -8.44 -19.60 9.47
N GLY A 162 -7.88 -18.69 8.66
CA GLY A 162 -6.64 -17.95 8.90
C GLY A 162 -6.77 -16.78 9.91
N GLY A 163 -7.93 -16.60 10.55
CA GLY A 163 -8.14 -15.61 11.62
C GLY A 163 -8.85 -14.33 11.18
N PHE A 164 -8.99 -14.06 9.87
CA PHE A 164 -9.67 -12.85 9.39
C PHE A 164 -11.16 -12.83 9.76
N ARG A 165 -11.69 -11.61 9.94
CA ARG A 165 -13.10 -11.32 10.25
C ARG A 165 -13.68 -10.23 9.34
N ALA A 166 -12.90 -9.79 8.37
CA ALA A 166 -13.30 -8.80 7.39
C ALA A 166 -12.76 -9.24 6.01
N PHE A 167 -13.57 -9.11 4.96
CA PHE A 167 -13.30 -9.68 3.64
C PHE A 167 -13.64 -8.68 2.54
N LYS A 168 -12.69 -8.40 1.63
CA LYS A 168 -12.87 -7.52 0.47
C LYS A 168 -12.84 -8.32 -0.83
N LEU A 169 -13.98 -8.35 -1.52
CA LEU A 169 -14.18 -9.08 -2.77
C LEU A 169 -13.93 -8.17 -3.97
N LYS A 170 -13.31 -8.71 -5.00
CA LYS A 170 -13.23 -8.06 -6.31
C LYS A 170 -14.58 -8.13 -7.02
N THR A 171 -15.04 -7.00 -7.52
CA THR A 171 -16.31 -6.80 -8.26
C THR A 171 -16.04 -6.08 -9.59
N GLY A 172 -17.09 -5.83 -10.39
CA GLY A 172 -16.99 -5.31 -11.75
C GLY A 172 -17.04 -6.43 -12.81
N PHE A 173 -17.56 -7.61 -12.44
CA PHE A 173 -17.67 -8.79 -13.29
C PHE A 173 -19.10 -9.29 -13.39
N GLU A 174 -19.40 -10.00 -14.47
CA GLU A 174 -20.70 -10.66 -14.62
C GLU A 174 -21.01 -11.59 -13.43
N GLY A 175 -22.24 -11.57 -12.93
CA GLY A 175 -22.71 -12.40 -11.82
C GLY A 175 -22.27 -11.94 -10.43
N ASP A 176 -21.88 -10.69 -10.26
CA ASP A 176 -21.43 -10.14 -8.96
C ASP A 176 -22.53 -10.24 -7.88
N LEU A 177 -23.78 -9.90 -8.20
CA LEU A 177 -24.86 -9.94 -7.22
C LEU A 177 -25.11 -11.36 -6.70
N ASP A 178 -25.06 -12.36 -7.56
CA ASP A 178 -25.19 -13.76 -7.16
C ASP A 178 -24.03 -14.22 -6.26
N ARG A 179 -22.81 -13.76 -6.55
CA ARG A 179 -21.63 -14.05 -5.72
C ARG A 179 -21.74 -13.37 -4.36
N LEU A 180 -22.13 -12.11 -4.33
CA LEU A 180 -22.34 -11.35 -3.09
C LEU A 180 -23.42 -12.00 -2.25
N THR A 181 -24.55 -12.42 -2.85
CA THR A 181 -25.63 -13.14 -2.16
C THR A 181 -25.10 -14.41 -1.48
N ARG A 182 -24.33 -15.23 -2.20
CA ARG A 182 -23.75 -16.45 -1.63
C ARG A 182 -22.78 -16.14 -0.49
N VAL A 183 -21.83 -15.24 -0.70
CA VAL A 183 -20.87 -14.87 0.34
C VAL A 183 -21.58 -14.27 1.55
N ARG A 184 -22.55 -13.36 1.32
CA ARG A 184 -23.30 -12.72 2.42
C ARG A 184 -24.11 -13.72 3.24
N SER A 185 -24.72 -14.72 2.60
CA SER A 185 -25.48 -15.76 3.30
C SER A 185 -24.60 -16.64 4.22
N ASP A 186 -23.30 -16.77 3.91
CA ASP A 186 -22.34 -17.54 4.69
C ASP A 186 -21.59 -16.69 5.73
N MET A 187 -21.83 -15.37 5.77
CA MET A 187 -21.19 -14.47 6.75
C MET A 187 -21.68 -14.74 8.17
N ARG A 188 -20.73 -14.73 9.10
CA ARG A 188 -21.01 -14.91 10.54
C ARG A 188 -21.26 -13.57 11.21
N SER A 189 -21.91 -13.61 12.37
CA SER A 189 -22.15 -12.40 13.16
C SER A 189 -20.84 -11.68 13.51
N GLY A 190 -20.78 -10.38 13.24
CA GLY A 190 -19.62 -9.53 13.48
C GLY A 190 -18.56 -9.58 12.37
N GLU A 191 -18.74 -10.35 11.30
CA GLU A 191 -17.88 -10.30 10.12
C GLU A 191 -18.27 -9.13 9.21
N LEU A 192 -17.24 -8.50 8.60
CA LEU A 192 -17.38 -7.34 7.73
C LEU A 192 -17.18 -7.74 6.27
N LEU A 193 -18.02 -7.20 5.38
CA LEU A 193 -17.93 -7.40 3.95
C LEU A 193 -17.68 -6.07 3.24
N MET A 194 -16.68 -6.06 2.35
CA MET A 194 -16.34 -4.96 1.48
C MET A 194 -16.20 -5.42 0.04
N ILE A 195 -16.37 -4.50 -0.89
CA ILE A 195 -16.17 -4.77 -2.31
C ILE A 195 -15.26 -3.74 -2.95
N ASP A 196 -14.59 -4.15 -4.03
CA ASP A 196 -13.65 -3.32 -4.77
C ASP A 196 -13.88 -3.50 -6.28
N TYR A 197 -14.29 -2.44 -6.94
CA TYR A 197 -14.51 -2.40 -8.39
C TYR A 197 -13.22 -2.21 -9.18
N ASN A 198 -12.12 -1.80 -8.55
CA ASN A 198 -10.88 -1.44 -9.25
C ASN A 198 -11.13 -0.58 -10.49
N GLN A 199 -11.93 0.47 -10.33
CA GLN A 199 -12.19 1.46 -11.38
C GLN A 199 -12.92 0.89 -12.62
N ALA A 200 -13.69 -0.18 -12.46
CA ALA A 200 -14.28 -0.91 -13.59
C ALA A 200 -15.49 -0.22 -14.23
N LEU A 201 -16.14 0.72 -13.54
CA LEU A 201 -17.39 1.33 -14.01
C LEU A 201 -17.17 2.76 -14.52
N ASP A 202 -18.01 3.21 -15.44
CA ASP A 202 -18.20 4.65 -15.69
C ASP A 202 -19.24 5.24 -14.71
N VAL A 203 -19.38 6.56 -14.69
CA VAL A 203 -20.27 7.24 -13.73
C VAL A 203 -21.74 6.81 -13.89
N PRO A 204 -22.34 6.69 -15.12
CA PRO A 204 -23.69 6.20 -15.29
C PRO A 204 -23.87 4.75 -14.81
N ALA A 205 -22.92 3.86 -15.13
CA ALA A 205 -22.98 2.47 -14.69
C ALA A 205 -22.85 2.35 -13.17
N ALA A 206 -21.96 3.11 -12.56
CA ALA A 206 -21.83 3.17 -11.10
C ALA A 206 -23.12 3.67 -10.44
N ALA A 207 -23.71 4.75 -10.94
CA ALA A 207 -24.98 5.28 -10.43
C ALA A 207 -26.14 4.27 -10.51
N ALA A 208 -26.14 3.40 -11.53
CA ALA A 208 -27.11 2.32 -11.67
C ALA A 208 -26.82 1.10 -10.78
N ALA A 209 -25.54 0.76 -10.58
CA ALA A 209 -25.13 -0.43 -9.84
C ALA A 209 -25.17 -0.24 -8.32
N LEU A 210 -24.75 0.92 -7.80
CA LEU A 210 -24.63 1.15 -6.36
C LEU A 210 -25.93 0.91 -5.58
N PRO A 211 -27.11 1.37 -6.01
CA PRO A 211 -28.37 1.10 -5.28
C PRO A 211 -28.69 -0.39 -5.11
N LEU A 212 -28.25 -1.25 -6.04
CA LEU A 212 -28.48 -2.69 -5.98
C LEU A 212 -27.69 -3.38 -4.85
N LEU A 213 -26.73 -2.67 -4.26
CA LEU A 213 -25.88 -3.19 -3.19
C LEU A 213 -26.48 -2.98 -1.79
N ALA A 214 -27.63 -2.34 -1.67
CA ALA A 214 -28.24 -1.96 -0.38
C ALA A 214 -28.54 -3.17 0.55
N GLU A 215 -28.82 -4.33 -0.03
CA GLU A 215 -29.15 -5.55 0.74
C GLU A 215 -27.93 -6.25 1.35
N PHE A 216 -26.69 -5.89 0.92
CA PHE A 216 -25.50 -6.63 1.31
C PHE A 216 -24.82 -6.10 2.57
N ASP A 217 -25.31 -5.03 3.20
CA ASP A 217 -24.74 -4.44 4.43
C ASP A 217 -23.21 -4.31 4.36
N LEU A 218 -22.75 -3.61 3.32
CA LEU A 218 -21.32 -3.45 3.03
C LEU A 218 -20.69 -2.44 3.99
N THR A 219 -19.45 -2.74 4.42
CA THR A 219 -18.65 -1.82 5.23
C THR A 219 -18.14 -0.65 4.39
N TRP A 220 -17.77 -0.90 3.13
CA TRP A 220 -17.50 0.11 2.10
C TRP A 220 -17.56 -0.45 0.68
N ILE A 221 -17.63 0.47 -0.27
CA ILE A 221 -17.52 0.23 -1.71
C ILE A 221 -16.28 0.97 -2.21
N GLU A 222 -15.29 0.25 -2.76
CA GLU A 222 -13.99 0.78 -3.16
C GLU A 222 -13.92 1.01 -4.66
N GLU A 223 -13.36 2.17 -5.05
CA GLU A 223 -13.04 2.58 -6.42
C GLU A 223 -14.07 2.19 -7.49
N PRO A 224 -15.35 2.62 -7.38
CA PRO A 224 -16.35 2.26 -8.41
C PRO A 224 -16.01 2.81 -9.79
N ILE A 225 -15.40 4.01 -9.88
CA ILE A 225 -15.02 4.70 -11.11
C ILE A 225 -13.52 5.05 -11.13
N PRO A 226 -12.92 5.32 -12.31
CA PRO A 226 -11.52 5.74 -12.44
C PRO A 226 -11.17 6.95 -11.55
N ALA A 227 -9.98 6.91 -10.94
CA ALA A 227 -9.52 7.91 -9.98
C ALA A 227 -9.27 9.30 -10.59
N ASP A 228 -9.24 9.42 -11.92
CA ASP A 228 -9.08 10.68 -12.65
C ASP A 228 -10.42 11.39 -12.98
N HIS A 229 -11.55 10.81 -12.56
CA HIS A 229 -12.84 11.50 -12.60
C HIS A 229 -12.88 12.69 -11.63
N SER A 230 -13.82 13.60 -11.87
CA SER A 230 -13.94 14.80 -11.05
C SER A 230 -14.38 14.48 -9.61
N VAL A 231 -13.97 15.34 -8.67
CA VAL A 231 -14.43 15.28 -7.28
C VAL A 231 -15.96 15.33 -7.19
N ALA A 232 -16.61 16.05 -8.11
CA ALA A 232 -18.07 16.16 -8.17
C ALA A 232 -18.75 14.83 -8.55
N ASP A 233 -18.12 14.04 -9.44
CA ASP A 233 -18.62 12.71 -9.81
C ASP A 233 -18.57 11.76 -8.61
N PHE A 234 -17.43 11.69 -7.91
CA PHE A 234 -17.29 10.91 -6.68
C PHE A 234 -18.28 11.34 -5.59
N ALA A 235 -18.39 12.65 -5.33
CA ALA A 235 -19.34 13.18 -4.35
C ALA A 235 -20.82 12.93 -4.76
N GLY A 236 -21.10 12.91 -6.07
CA GLY A 236 -22.39 12.54 -6.62
C GLY A 236 -22.74 11.09 -6.30
N LEU A 237 -21.82 10.18 -6.56
CA LEU A 237 -21.99 8.75 -6.25
C LEU A 237 -22.08 8.49 -4.75
N ALA A 238 -21.24 9.13 -3.93
CA ALA A 238 -21.24 8.96 -2.48
C ALA A 238 -22.60 9.28 -1.84
N ARG A 239 -23.30 10.33 -2.32
CA ARG A 239 -24.63 10.68 -1.81
C ARG A 239 -25.72 9.63 -2.10
N GLY A 240 -25.53 8.83 -3.15
CA GLY A 240 -26.49 7.77 -3.56
C GLY A 240 -26.04 6.36 -3.17
N ALA A 241 -24.82 6.20 -2.65
CA ALA A 241 -24.28 4.90 -2.29
C ALA A 241 -24.92 4.37 -0.99
N PRO A 242 -25.23 3.06 -0.90
CA PRO A 242 -25.80 2.45 0.31
C PRO A 242 -24.76 2.19 1.40
N ALA A 243 -23.49 2.41 1.12
CA ALA A 243 -22.37 2.25 2.04
C ALA A 243 -21.30 3.32 1.76
N PRO A 244 -20.40 3.60 2.71
CA PRO A 244 -19.30 4.54 2.54
C PRO A 244 -18.47 4.24 1.28
N LEU A 245 -18.03 5.27 0.55
CA LEU A 245 -17.08 5.09 -0.54
C LEU A 245 -15.65 5.09 0.01
N ALA A 246 -14.84 4.16 -0.53
CA ALA A 246 -13.43 4.02 -0.24
C ALA A 246 -12.59 4.26 -1.49
N GLY A 247 -11.38 4.78 -1.31
CA GLY A 247 -10.42 4.95 -2.40
C GLY A 247 -9.18 5.71 -1.96
N GLY A 248 -8.24 5.85 -2.88
CA GLY A 248 -7.01 6.59 -2.60
C GLY A 248 -5.74 5.92 -3.10
N GLU A 249 -5.75 4.64 -3.42
CA GLU A 249 -4.56 3.93 -3.93
C GLU A 249 -4.03 4.52 -5.25
N ASN A 250 -4.90 5.14 -6.04
CA ASN A 250 -4.58 5.76 -7.31
C ASN A 250 -4.64 7.31 -7.26
N VAL A 251 -4.88 7.89 -6.08
CA VAL A 251 -4.88 9.34 -5.85
C VAL A 251 -3.47 9.83 -5.53
N VAL A 252 -3.05 10.93 -6.14
CA VAL A 252 -1.70 11.48 -6.00
C VAL A 252 -1.76 12.94 -5.56
N GLY A 253 -1.05 13.28 -4.50
CA GLY A 253 -0.90 14.66 -4.01
C GLY A 253 -1.92 15.06 -2.94
N PHE A 254 -1.46 15.91 -2.03
CA PHE A 254 -2.25 16.36 -0.87
C PHE A 254 -3.56 17.02 -1.27
N ALA A 255 -3.51 17.92 -2.27
CA ALA A 255 -4.68 18.67 -2.71
C ALA A 255 -5.80 17.79 -3.26
N ALA A 256 -5.46 16.66 -3.91
CA ALA A 256 -6.45 15.71 -4.43
C ALA A 256 -7.15 14.96 -3.28
N PHE A 257 -6.39 14.49 -2.28
CA PHE A 257 -6.96 13.87 -1.09
C PHE A 257 -7.82 14.85 -0.30
N ASP A 258 -7.32 16.06 -0.05
CA ASP A 258 -8.08 17.10 0.68
C ASP A 258 -9.41 17.39 -0.03
N ALA A 259 -9.40 17.57 -1.35
CA ALA A 259 -10.60 17.86 -2.14
C ALA A 259 -11.64 16.72 -2.08
N LEU A 260 -11.21 15.46 -2.16
CA LEU A 260 -12.11 14.30 -2.08
C LEU A 260 -12.75 14.18 -0.70
N VAL A 261 -11.99 14.36 0.38
CA VAL A 261 -12.51 14.27 1.74
C VAL A 261 -13.41 15.46 2.08
N GLU A 262 -13.01 16.69 1.74
CA GLU A 262 -13.80 17.92 1.99
C GLU A 262 -15.13 17.91 1.24
N ALA A 263 -15.20 17.27 0.08
CA ALA A 263 -16.44 17.12 -0.69
C ALA A 263 -17.34 15.97 -0.19
N GLY A 264 -16.93 15.21 0.83
CA GLY A 264 -17.64 13.99 1.26
C GLY A 264 -17.69 12.93 0.16
N ALA A 265 -16.66 12.87 -0.68
CA ALA A 265 -16.53 11.93 -1.77
C ALA A 265 -15.91 10.59 -1.33
N LEU A 266 -15.09 10.61 -0.29
CA LEU A 266 -14.49 9.44 0.34
C LEU A 266 -14.63 9.52 1.86
N ASP A 267 -15.24 8.48 2.44
CA ASP A 267 -15.29 8.28 3.89
C ASP A 267 -14.14 7.39 4.37
N ILE A 268 -13.61 6.55 3.48
CA ILE A 268 -12.46 5.67 3.73
C ILE A 268 -11.34 6.08 2.79
N VAL A 269 -10.22 6.54 3.36
CA VAL A 269 -9.07 7.04 2.61
C VAL A 269 -7.95 6.00 2.62
N GLN A 270 -7.52 5.57 1.44
CA GLN A 270 -6.65 4.41 1.24
C GLN A 270 -5.37 4.75 0.44
N PRO A 271 -4.55 5.73 0.89
CA PRO A 271 -3.28 6.00 0.21
C PRO A 271 -2.36 4.77 0.30
N ASP A 272 -1.67 4.48 -0.81
CA ASP A 272 -0.66 3.41 -0.89
C ASP A 272 0.73 4.03 -0.73
N LEU A 273 1.42 3.67 0.35
CA LEU A 273 2.72 4.25 0.67
C LEU A 273 3.83 3.90 -0.34
N GLY A 274 3.65 2.86 -1.16
CA GLY A 274 4.59 2.50 -2.22
C GLY A 274 4.27 3.18 -3.56
N LYS A 275 3.00 3.53 -3.81
CA LYS A 275 2.59 4.23 -5.03
C LYS A 275 2.88 5.73 -4.95
N TRP A 276 2.64 6.32 -3.78
CA TRP A 276 2.86 7.76 -3.57
C TRP A 276 3.05 8.07 -2.08
N GLY A 277 3.94 9.01 -1.82
CA GLY A 277 4.04 9.68 -0.52
C GLY A 277 4.95 9.00 0.48
N GLY A 278 5.19 7.71 0.39
CA GLY A 278 5.91 6.99 1.43
C GLY A 278 5.22 7.12 2.79
N ILE A 279 5.96 6.96 3.85
CA ILE A 279 5.47 7.20 5.22
C ILE A 279 5.20 8.69 5.44
N SER A 280 6.07 9.58 4.94
CA SER A 280 5.95 11.03 5.11
C SER A 280 4.65 11.59 4.53
N GLY A 281 4.36 11.27 3.27
CA GLY A 281 3.17 11.75 2.58
C GLY A 281 1.89 11.11 3.11
N CYS A 282 1.88 9.78 3.28
CA CYS A 282 0.71 9.04 3.76
C CYS A 282 0.35 9.39 5.21
N SER A 283 1.34 9.63 6.09
CA SER A 283 1.08 10.14 7.45
C SER A 283 0.31 11.45 7.44
N ARG A 284 0.70 12.39 6.57
CA ARG A 284 0.03 13.68 6.46
C ARG A 284 -1.39 13.54 5.94
N VAL A 285 -1.60 12.75 4.87
CA VAL A 285 -2.93 12.47 4.33
C VAL A 285 -3.82 11.82 5.40
N ALA A 286 -3.34 10.78 6.06
CA ALA A 286 -4.10 10.05 7.07
C ALA A 286 -4.50 10.95 8.25
N ARG A 287 -3.57 11.74 8.80
CA ARG A 287 -3.87 12.68 9.89
C ARG A 287 -4.93 13.70 9.48
N ARG A 288 -4.81 14.25 8.26
CA ARG A 288 -5.78 15.22 7.73
C ARG A 288 -7.15 14.60 7.54
N ALA A 289 -7.23 13.41 6.93
CA ALA A 289 -8.46 12.67 6.72
C ALA A 289 -9.18 12.35 8.05
N MET A 290 -8.44 11.82 9.03
CA MET A 290 -9.00 11.53 10.37
C MET A 290 -9.48 12.79 11.09
N GLN A 291 -8.80 13.93 10.95
CA GLN A 291 -9.27 15.21 11.50
C GLN A 291 -10.59 15.67 10.90
N GLN A 292 -10.90 15.24 9.69
CA GLN A 292 -12.15 15.53 8.99
C GLN A 292 -13.22 14.44 9.17
N GLY A 293 -12.94 13.42 10.00
CA GLY A 293 -13.87 12.33 10.30
C GLY A 293 -13.82 11.14 9.33
N ALA A 294 -12.93 11.16 8.33
CA ALA A 294 -12.72 10.01 7.46
C ALA A 294 -11.83 8.96 8.12
N ARG A 295 -12.02 7.69 7.79
CA ARG A 295 -11.21 6.57 8.27
C ARG A 295 -9.99 6.36 7.37
N TYR A 296 -8.83 6.11 7.96
CA TYR A 296 -7.61 5.74 7.23
C TYR A 296 -7.41 4.23 7.22
N CYS A 297 -7.45 3.63 6.03
CA CYS A 297 -7.18 2.20 5.80
C CYS A 297 -6.14 2.07 4.69
N PRO A 298 -4.83 1.87 4.98
CA PRO A 298 -3.80 1.86 3.95
C PRO A 298 -4.03 0.74 2.93
N HIS A 299 -3.96 1.08 1.64
CA HIS A 299 -3.88 0.10 0.57
C HIS A 299 -2.46 -0.49 0.54
N TRP A 300 -2.35 -1.80 0.31
CA TRP A 300 -1.09 -2.42 -0.06
C TRP A 300 -1.28 -3.70 -0.87
N LEU A 301 -0.73 -3.70 -2.08
CA LEU A 301 -0.55 -4.88 -2.91
C LEU A 301 0.91 -4.94 -3.37
N GLY A 302 1.75 -5.74 -2.70
CA GLY A 302 3.19 -5.80 -2.95
C GLY A 302 3.86 -6.90 -2.14
N GLY A 303 5.16 -6.73 -1.86
CA GLY A 303 5.95 -7.61 -1.00
C GLY A 303 5.74 -7.38 0.48
N GLY A 304 6.52 -8.08 1.29
CA GLY A 304 6.35 -8.07 2.75
C GLY A 304 6.85 -6.80 3.45
N ILE A 305 7.84 -6.11 2.86
CA ILE A 305 8.44 -4.90 3.49
C ILE A 305 7.42 -3.77 3.49
N GLY A 306 6.77 -3.51 2.37
CA GLY A 306 5.76 -2.46 2.28
C GLY A 306 4.48 -2.80 3.07
N LEU A 307 4.09 -4.08 3.13
CA LEU A 307 2.99 -4.51 4.02
C LEU A 307 3.29 -4.18 5.48
N LEU A 308 4.50 -4.52 5.93
CA LEU A 308 4.92 -4.27 7.30
C LEU A 308 5.06 -2.77 7.59
N ALA A 309 5.57 -1.98 6.64
CA ALA A 309 5.62 -0.53 6.74
C ALA A 309 4.21 0.10 6.85
N SER A 310 3.23 -0.41 6.05
CA SER A 310 1.82 0.00 6.14
C SER A 310 1.21 -0.33 7.50
N ALA A 311 1.52 -1.50 8.04
CA ALA A 311 1.08 -1.92 9.38
C ALA A 311 1.66 -1.02 10.47
N HIS A 312 2.96 -0.71 10.42
CA HIS A 312 3.60 0.23 11.34
C HIS A 312 3.00 1.64 11.26
N LEU A 313 2.73 2.12 10.04
CA LEU A 313 2.12 3.43 9.83
C LEU A 313 0.72 3.49 10.46
N LEU A 314 -0.12 2.49 10.20
CA LEU A 314 -1.47 2.42 10.76
C LEU A 314 -1.42 2.32 12.29
N ALA A 315 -0.57 1.45 12.85
CA ALA A 315 -0.41 1.29 14.29
C ALA A 315 0.07 2.58 14.99
N GLY A 316 1.00 3.30 14.35
CA GLY A 316 1.55 4.54 14.89
C GLY A 316 0.56 5.70 14.83
N LEU A 317 -0.21 5.82 13.77
CA LEU A 317 -1.22 6.87 13.62
C LEU A 317 -2.45 6.62 14.50
N GLY A 318 -2.82 5.36 14.72
CA GLY A 318 -4.03 4.98 15.43
C GLY A 318 -5.30 5.21 14.60
N GLY A 319 -6.41 5.48 15.30
CA GLY A 319 -7.74 5.54 14.66
C GLY A 319 -8.42 4.18 14.66
N ASP A 320 -9.48 4.05 13.85
CA ASP A 320 -10.31 2.85 13.71
C ASP A 320 -10.14 2.14 12.35
N GLY A 321 -9.04 2.44 11.66
CA GLY A 321 -8.72 1.86 10.36
C GLY A 321 -8.32 0.40 10.41
N MET A 322 -8.29 -0.24 9.24
CA MET A 322 -7.93 -1.64 9.07
C MET A 322 -6.79 -1.79 8.06
N LEU A 323 -5.91 -2.76 8.31
CA LEU A 323 -4.81 -3.12 7.42
C LEU A 323 -5.30 -4.02 6.30
N GLU A 324 -4.97 -3.68 5.07
CA GLU A 324 -5.16 -4.56 3.92
C GLU A 324 -4.13 -5.68 3.90
N VAL A 325 -4.60 -6.93 3.79
CA VAL A 325 -3.74 -8.10 3.60
C VAL A 325 -4.25 -8.89 2.41
N ASP A 326 -3.52 -8.86 1.29
CA ASP A 326 -3.79 -9.71 0.12
C ASP A 326 -3.69 -11.20 0.53
N VAL A 327 -4.74 -11.98 0.30
CA VAL A 327 -4.76 -13.41 0.66
C VAL A 327 -4.41 -14.35 -0.49
N ASN A 328 -4.10 -13.80 -1.65
CA ASN A 328 -3.57 -14.58 -2.76
C ASN A 328 -2.12 -15.03 -2.49
N PRO A 329 -1.66 -16.12 -3.12
CA PRO A 329 -0.26 -16.54 -3.02
C PRO A 329 0.71 -15.43 -3.40
N ASN A 330 1.65 -15.13 -2.52
CA ASN A 330 2.72 -14.18 -2.77
C ASN A 330 4.01 -14.62 -2.05
N PRO A 331 4.88 -15.41 -2.74
CA PRO A 331 6.12 -15.88 -2.14
C PRO A 331 7.06 -14.77 -1.65
N LEU A 332 7.01 -13.58 -2.27
CA LEU A 332 7.86 -12.45 -1.88
C LEU A 332 7.30 -11.67 -0.68
N ARG A 333 5.98 -11.66 -0.49
CA ARG A 333 5.40 -11.14 0.75
C ARG A 333 5.75 -12.04 1.93
N ASP A 334 5.55 -13.35 1.75
CA ASP A 334 5.63 -14.35 2.83
C ASP A 334 7.07 -14.86 3.06
N GLY A 335 7.96 -14.69 2.08
CA GLY A 335 9.37 -15.13 2.15
C GLY A 335 10.32 -14.02 2.58
N LEU A 336 10.10 -12.78 2.13
CA LEU A 336 10.98 -11.67 2.54
C LEU A 336 10.75 -11.25 4.00
N MET A 337 9.51 -11.31 4.47
CA MET A 337 9.13 -10.85 5.82
C MET A 337 8.25 -11.89 6.51
N PRO A 338 8.21 -11.93 7.84
CA PRO A 338 7.26 -12.75 8.57
C PRO A 338 5.82 -12.43 8.14
N ARG A 339 5.01 -13.47 7.95
CA ARG A 339 3.60 -13.29 7.62
C ARG A 339 2.87 -12.57 8.75
N LEU A 340 2.12 -11.55 8.41
CA LEU A 340 1.15 -10.94 9.31
C LEU A 340 -0.12 -11.81 9.31
N VAL A 341 -0.20 -12.72 10.29
CA VAL A 341 -1.34 -13.62 10.47
C VAL A 341 -2.23 -13.05 11.57
N PRO A 342 -3.53 -12.82 11.30
CA PRO A 342 -4.42 -12.33 12.33
C PRO A 342 -4.60 -13.38 13.46
N GLU A 343 -4.60 -12.88 14.69
CA GLU A 343 -5.02 -13.63 15.87
C GLU A 343 -6.55 -13.67 15.97
N ALA A 344 -7.06 -14.26 17.04
CA ALA A 344 -8.50 -14.28 17.31
C ALA A 344 -9.08 -12.85 17.28
N GLY A 345 -10.13 -12.65 16.49
CA GLY A 345 -10.76 -11.33 16.29
C GLY A 345 -10.26 -10.52 15.10
N GLY A 346 -9.35 -11.05 14.28
CA GLY A 346 -8.87 -10.36 13.07
C GLY A 346 -7.79 -9.31 13.33
N ILE A 347 -7.09 -9.39 14.46
CA ILE A 347 -6.04 -8.45 14.87
C ILE A 347 -4.67 -9.02 14.50
N VAL A 348 -3.81 -8.21 13.90
CA VAL A 348 -2.40 -8.53 13.66
C VAL A 348 -1.49 -7.81 14.64
N SER A 349 -0.39 -8.47 15.01
CA SER A 349 0.66 -7.94 15.88
C SER A 349 1.90 -7.61 15.05
N LEU A 350 2.58 -6.49 15.39
CA LEU A 350 3.85 -6.12 14.79
C LEU A 350 5.01 -6.92 15.40
N PRO A 351 6.04 -7.26 14.59
CA PRO A 351 7.29 -7.76 15.12
C PRO A 351 7.90 -6.80 16.14
N GLN A 352 8.54 -7.35 17.17
CA GLN A 352 9.25 -6.57 18.17
C GLN A 352 10.65 -6.21 17.69
N GLY A 353 11.10 -4.99 17.94
CA GLY A 353 12.45 -4.50 17.61
C GLY A 353 12.45 -3.11 16.97
N ASP A 354 13.65 -2.66 16.60
CA ASP A 354 13.86 -1.34 16.02
C ASP A 354 13.47 -1.31 14.54
N GLY A 355 13.06 -0.15 14.06
CA GLY A 355 12.59 0.02 12.69
C GLY A 355 11.33 -0.80 12.42
N LEU A 356 11.38 -1.61 11.36
CA LEU A 356 10.35 -2.59 11.01
C LEU A 356 10.29 -3.79 11.97
N GLY A 357 11.19 -3.87 12.97
CA GLY A 357 11.25 -4.95 13.96
C GLY A 357 11.88 -6.24 13.48
N VAL A 358 12.20 -6.35 12.21
CA VAL A 358 12.78 -7.55 11.57
C VAL A 358 13.53 -7.15 10.29
N GLU A 359 14.47 -7.99 9.87
CA GLU A 359 15.15 -7.84 8.57
C GLU A 359 14.57 -8.78 7.53
N PRO A 360 14.58 -8.37 6.22
CA PRO A 360 14.14 -9.24 5.14
C PRO A 360 15.04 -10.46 4.97
N ASP A 361 14.46 -11.63 4.75
CA ASP A 361 15.22 -12.84 4.36
C ASP A 361 15.59 -12.80 2.87
N ILE A 362 16.64 -12.01 2.58
CA ILE A 362 17.18 -11.87 1.23
C ILE A 362 17.76 -13.20 0.73
N ALA A 363 18.36 -14.01 1.62
CA ALA A 363 18.97 -15.27 1.27
C ALA A 363 17.93 -16.33 0.90
N GLY A 364 16.84 -16.43 1.65
CA GLY A 364 15.73 -17.34 1.36
C GLY A 364 15.02 -17.02 0.04
N CYS A 365 15.04 -15.77 -0.40
CA CYS A 365 14.44 -15.34 -1.66
C CYS A 365 15.41 -15.28 -2.84
N ALA A 366 16.67 -15.73 -2.69
CA ALA A 366 17.71 -15.58 -3.71
C ALA A 366 17.38 -16.23 -5.06
N SER A 367 16.59 -17.32 -5.07
CA SER A 367 16.16 -18.01 -6.30
C SER A 367 15.25 -17.16 -7.21
N TRP A 368 14.62 -16.13 -6.68
CA TRP A 368 13.73 -15.22 -7.39
C TRP A 368 14.38 -13.86 -7.71
N LEU A 369 15.68 -13.69 -7.35
CA LEU A 369 16.42 -12.46 -7.63
C LEU A 369 16.65 -12.31 -9.13
N VAL A 370 16.21 -11.20 -9.70
CA VAL A 370 16.36 -10.86 -11.13
C VAL A 370 17.58 -9.96 -11.34
N ALA A 371 17.72 -8.93 -10.51
CA ALA A 371 18.82 -7.97 -10.62
C ALA A 371 19.13 -7.34 -9.27
N ARG A 372 20.42 -7.01 -9.08
CA ARG A 372 20.90 -6.20 -7.95
C ARG A 372 21.74 -5.04 -8.49
N THR A 373 21.49 -3.86 -7.96
CA THR A 373 22.27 -2.65 -8.30
C THR A 373 22.68 -1.90 -7.03
N GLU A 374 23.68 -1.06 -7.18
CA GLU A 374 24.21 -0.27 -6.07
C GLU A 374 24.54 1.15 -6.55
N VAL A 375 24.22 2.14 -5.72
CA VAL A 375 24.62 3.54 -5.90
C VAL A 375 25.40 3.94 -4.67
N THR A 376 26.63 4.42 -4.88
CA THR A 376 27.52 4.86 -3.80
C THR A 376 27.95 6.30 -3.99
N SER A 377 28.34 6.96 -2.92
CA SER A 377 29.02 8.26 -3.00
C SER A 377 30.28 8.11 -3.83
N PRO A 378 30.60 9.03 -4.75
CA PRO A 378 31.91 9.05 -5.36
C PRO A 378 32.99 9.03 -4.26
N ALA A 379 34.03 8.20 -4.44
CA ALA A 379 35.18 8.25 -3.55
C ALA A 379 35.74 9.69 -3.55
N ARG A 380 35.84 10.29 -2.38
CA ARG A 380 36.45 11.62 -2.20
C ARG A 380 37.93 11.55 -2.47
#